data_fa42ce7745c9a6558e5a05bb4b0bf3c8
#
_entry.id   fa42ce7745c9a6558e5a05bb4b0bf3c8
#
_cell.length_a   1.000
_cell.length_b   1.000
_cell.length_c   1.000
_cell.angle_alpha   90.00
_cell.angle_beta   90.00
_cell.angle_gamma   90.00
#
_symmetry.space_group_name_H-M   'P 1'
#
loop_
_entity.id
_entity.type
_entity.pdbx_description
1 polymer ?
#
loop_
_entity_poly.entity_id
_entity_poly.type
_entity_poly.pdbx_seq_one_letter_code
_entity_poly.pdbx_strand_id
1 'polypeptide(L)'
;MFYFLDTFKRIRTMRVLRENKWLMLFFLGISLVFALYMNLVEGFTPLDTYYFLVTTATTVGYGDMSPQTDLGKIFVTIYMVVGIALLGLFLGKVTEVMVDISSRRKKGFISMKGQVDLIIAGYPSDDKVQNIVDELRNDARFEHSKIVCLNNRIDEKPSWMTKLEVDFVKGLPSDSASLKAAGIDTATTMLILANDAALIESDDLSTSVCAVVERLRPEVRTIAEKVRKDTLVFEVVNADTVVDVAAASVLAQEILDPGAIELQNAIFSTHTAGTQYNLAYNGEDKTWSEIAMAILKNDAIPEGFKSPDMTEFNLLPKQDVVVKKGALIKYRGTELLIDLTF
;
A
#
# COMPACT_ATOMS: atom_id res chain seq x y z
N MET A 1 5.34 17.23 5.08
CA MET A 1 6.18 17.75 6.16
C MET A 1 6.71 16.65 7.09
N PHE A 2 5.90 15.68 7.54
CA PHE A 2 6.37 14.57 8.40
C PHE A 2 7.38 13.62 7.73
N TYR A 3 7.28 13.39 6.43
CA TYR A 3 8.22 12.56 5.67
C TYR A 3 9.65 13.13 5.64
N PHE A 4 9.78 14.45 5.59
CA PHE A 4 11.08 15.14 5.60
C PHE A 4 11.82 14.99 6.94
N LEU A 5 11.08 15.05 8.04
CA LEU A 5 11.63 14.91 9.40
C LEU A 5 12.10 13.47 9.72
N ASP A 6 11.41 12.44 9.20
CA ASP A 6 11.82 11.03 9.41
C ASP A 6 13.05 10.68 8.56
N THR A 7 13.14 11.28 7.37
CA THR A 7 14.34 11.19 6.51
C THR A 7 15.54 11.87 7.17
N PHE A 8 15.35 13.05 7.79
CA PHE A 8 16.39 13.76 8.54
C PHE A 8 16.86 13.00 9.81
N LYS A 9 15.94 12.34 10.53
CA LYS A 9 16.30 11.47 11.67
C LYS A 9 17.12 10.25 11.22
N ARG A 10 16.82 9.65 10.06
CA ARG A 10 17.60 8.57 9.46
C ARG A 10 18.98 9.03 9.00
N ILE A 11 19.07 10.23 8.41
CA ILE A 11 20.37 10.83 8.03
C ILE A 11 21.24 11.03 9.26
N ARG A 12 20.68 11.44 10.41
CA ARG A 12 21.42 11.65 11.68
C ARG A 12 21.94 10.34 12.30
N THR A 13 21.29 9.20 12.06
CA THR A 13 21.73 7.87 12.53
C THR A 13 22.63 7.14 11.53
N MET A 14 22.90 7.75 10.37
CA MET A 14 23.63 7.07 9.30
C MET A 14 25.11 6.93 9.62
N ARG A 15 25.61 5.74 9.40
CA ARG A 15 27.02 5.33 9.33
C ARG A 15 27.89 6.34 8.56
N VAL A 16 27.31 7.01 7.57
CA VAL A 16 27.92 8.04 6.69
C VAL A 16 28.48 9.24 7.45
N LEU A 17 27.71 9.83 8.39
CA LEU A 17 28.20 10.95 9.20
C LEU A 17 29.32 10.51 10.16
N ARG A 18 29.30 9.27 10.59
CA ARG A 18 30.31 8.68 11.46
C ARG A 18 31.58 8.34 10.69
N GLU A 19 31.48 7.88 9.46
CA GLU A 19 32.63 7.55 8.60
C GLU A 19 33.33 8.79 8.08
N ASN A 20 32.62 9.88 7.83
CA ASN A 20 33.20 11.14 7.31
C ASN A 20 33.37 12.26 8.37
N LYS A 21 33.24 11.95 9.66
CA LYS A 21 33.31 12.94 10.73
C LYS A 21 34.63 13.73 10.71
N TRP A 22 35.73 13.08 10.37
CA TRP A 22 37.04 13.74 10.28
C TRP A 22 37.11 14.77 9.17
N LEU A 23 36.49 14.49 8.04
CA LEU A 23 36.40 15.41 6.91
C LEU A 23 35.52 16.62 7.24
N MET A 24 34.42 16.41 7.94
CA MET A 24 33.56 17.50 8.43
C MET A 24 34.24 18.35 9.49
N LEU A 25 34.98 17.72 10.43
CA LEU A 25 35.75 18.43 11.44
C LEU A 25 36.89 19.23 10.80
N PHE A 26 37.57 18.67 9.80
CA PHE A 26 38.62 19.37 9.04
C PHE A 26 38.05 20.60 8.32
N PHE A 27 36.91 20.49 7.66
CA PHE A 27 36.24 21.62 7.00
C PHE A 27 35.81 22.69 8.00
N LEU A 28 35.22 22.26 9.12
CA LEU A 28 34.83 23.19 10.18
C LEU A 28 36.05 23.93 10.74
N GLY A 29 37.14 23.21 10.92
CA GLY A 29 38.43 23.81 11.36
C GLY A 29 38.98 24.84 10.39
N ILE A 30 39.05 24.50 9.10
CA ILE A 30 39.47 25.45 8.05
C ILE A 30 38.54 26.66 8.00
N SER A 31 37.21 26.43 8.03
CA SER A 31 36.22 27.51 8.01
C SER A 31 36.37 28.44 9.21
N LEU A 32 36.65 27.88 10.39
CA LEU A 32 36.90 28.67 11.61
C LEU A 32 38.19 29.52 11.51
N VAL A 33 39.29 28.91 11.07
CA VAL A 33 40.56 29.60 10.86
C VAL A 33 40.41 30.74 9.86
N PHE A 34 39.72 30.44 8.75
CA PHE A 34 39.45 31.45 7.73
C PHE A 34 38.53 32.56 8.23
N ALA A 35 37.49 32.22 9.00
CA ALA A 35 36.60 33.22 9.61
C ALA A 35 37.34 34.15 10.57
N LEU A 36 38.21 33.60 11.39
CA LEU A 36 39.06 34.40 12.28
C LEU A 36 39.96 35.33 11.50
N TYR A 37 40.59 34.86 10.43
CA TYR A 37 41.42 35.68 9.56
C TYR A 37 40.61 36.84 8.92
N MET A 38 39.46 36.57 8.37
CA MET A 38 38.57 37.55 7.74
C MET A 38 38.14 38.64 8.73
N ASN A 39 37.81 38.24 9.97
CA ASN A 39 37.39 39.20 11.00
C ASN A 39 38.54 40.03 11.53
N LEU A 40 39.71 39.42 11.77
CA LEU A 40 40.83 40.10 12.45
C LEU A 40 41.73 40.91 11.50
N VAL A 41 41.88 40.45 10.26
CA VAL A 41 42.82 41.04 9.29
C VAL A 41 42.10 41.81 8.20
N GLU A 42 41.03 41.28 7.64
CA GLU A 42 40.27 41.90 6.54
C GLU A 42 39.19 42.88 7.04
N GLY A 43 38.89 42.87 8.35
CA GLY A 43 37.92 43.80 8.96
C GLY A 43 36.47 43.45 8.70
N PHE A 44 36.17 42.22 8.29
CA PHE A 44 34.80 41.78 8.09
C PHE A 44 34.06 41.63 9.42
N THR A 45 32.77 41.99 9.43
CA THR A 45 31.94 41.65 10.59
C THR A 45 31.69 40.14 10.65
N PRO A 46 31.33 39.59 11.79
CA PRO A 46 30.95 38.16 11.87
C PRO A 46 29.85 37.75 10.90
N LEU A 47 28.87 38.62 10.63
CA LEU A 47 27.79 38.38 9.69
C LEU A 47 28.28 38.37 8.24
N ASP A 48 29.12 39.32 7.88
CA ASP A 48 29.73 39.42 6.55
C ASP A 48 30.59 38.19 6.25
N THR A 49 31.35 37.76 7.25
CA THR A 49 32.18 36.55 7.16
C THR A 49 31.33 35.31 6.95
N TYR A 50 30.27 35.14 7.74
CA TYR A 50 29.33 34.02 7.56
C TYR A 50 28.72 34.03 6.16
N TYR A 51 28.21 35.17 5.71
CA TYR A 51 27.64 35.37 4.39
C TYR A 51 28.66 35.03 3.29
N PHE A 52 29.88 35.57 3.38
CA PHE A 52 30.94 35.28 2.42
C PHE A 52 31.33 33.81 2.38
N LEU A 53 31.45 33.13 3.52
CA LEU A 53 31.76 31.71 3.60
C LEU A 53 30.67 30.85 2.94
N VAL A 54 29.42 31.17 3.21
CA VAL A 54 28.28 30.42 2.64
C VAL A 54 28.18 30.63 1.13
N THR A 55 28.22 31.88 0.66
CA THR A 55 28.12 32.21 -0.78
C THR A 55 29.30 31.64 -1.57
N THR A 56 30.48 31.61 -0.99
CA THR A 56 31.69 31.05 -1.61
C THR A 56 31.63 29.51 -1.61
N ALA A 57 31.31 28.88 -0.48
CA ALA A 57 31.20 27.43 -0.39
C ALA A 57 30.09 26.85 -1.25
N THR A 58 28.98 27.57 -1.41
CA THR A 58 27.86 27.18 -2.30
C THR A 58 28.06 27.56 -3.76
N THR A 59 29.19 28.15 -4.12
CA THR A 59 29.56 28.59 -5.48
C THR A 59 28.66 29.71 -6.04
N VAL A 60 27.87 30.40 -5.21
CA VAL A 60 27.04 31.53 -5.63
C VAL A 60 27.89 32.74 -5.97
N GLY A 61 28.81 33.16 -5.07
CA GLY A 61 29.81 34.16 -5.28
C GLY A 61 29.33 35.47 -5.87
N TYR A 62 28.49 36.22 -5.18
CA TYR A 62 27.94 37.50 -5.69
C TYR A 62 29.02 38.51 -6.05
N GLY A 63 30.24 38.39 -5.49
CA GLY A 63 31.34 39.31 -5.79
C GLY A 63 31.27 40.68 -5.11
N ASP A 64 30.31 40.82 -4.22
CA ASP A 64 30.07 42.04 -3.42
C ASP A 64 31.07 42.23 -2.29
N MET A 65 31.70 41.13 -1.84
CA MET A 65 32.75 41.10 -0.82
C MET A 65 33.88 40.20 -1.27
N SER A 66 35.13 40.63 -0.99
CA SER A 66 36.33 39.83 -1.26
C SER A 66 37.49 40.28 -0.37
N PRO A 67 38.42 39.38 0.00
CA PRO A 67 39.65 39.73 0.70
C PRO A 67 40.46 40.73 -0.11
N GLN A 68 41.02 41.73 0.55
CA GLN A 68 41.85 42.74 -0.08
C GLN A 68 43.35 42.40 0.01
N THR A 69 43.76 41.70 1.06
CA THR A 69 45.16 41.30 1.25
C THR A 69 45.55 40.12 0.37
N ASP A 70 46.80 40.01 -0.03
CA ASP A 70 47.30 38.90 -0.84
C ASP A 70 47.22 37.56 -0.10
N LEU A 71 47.43 37.55 1.21
CA LEU A 71 47.24 36.35 2.03
C LEU A 71 45.76 35.95 2.09
N GLY A 72 44.84 36.91 2.21
CA GLY A 72 43.41 36.65 2.17
C GLY A 72 42.96 36.03 0.84
N LYS A 73 43.50 36.49 -0.28
CA LYS A 73 43.24 35.92 -1.61
C LYS A 73 43.75 34.47 -1.74
N ILE A 74 44.94 34.17 -1.15
CA ILE A 74 45.46 32.80 -1.11
C ILE A 74 44.57 31.91 -0.24
N PHE A 75 44.18 32.36 0.95
CA PHE A 75 43.30 31.58 1.82
C PHE A 75 41.95 31.31 1.20
N VAL A 76 41.30 32.30 0.57
CA VAL A 76 40.01 32.10 -0.09
C VAL A 76 40.10 31.14 -1.28
N THR A 77 41.21 31.17 -2.03
CA THR A 77 41.44 30.23 -3.12
C THR A 77 41.48 28.78 -2.61
N ILE A 78 42.22 28.54 -1.52
CA ILE A 78 42.27 27.21 -0.87
C ILE A 78 40.88 26.83 -0.36
N TYR A 79 40.17 27.77 0.29
CA TYR A 79 38.83 27.54 0.79
C TYR A 79 37.82 27.18 -0.33
N MET A 80 37.89 27.86 -1.49
CA MET A 80 37.08 27.56 -2.66
C MET A 80 37.28 26.13 -3.17
N VAL A 81 38.56 25.71 -3.33
CA VAL A 81 38.87 24.35 -3.83
C VAL A 81 38.37 23.29 -2.85
N VAL A 82 38.61 23.47 -1.56
CA VAL A 82 38.16 22.55 -0.50
C VAL A 82 36.65 22.57 -0.39
N GLY A 83 36.00 23.75 -0.49
CA GLY A 83 34.56 23.91 -0.44
C GLY A 83 33.82 23.16 -1.59
N ILE A 84 34.32 23.30 -2.81
CA ILE A 84 33.75 22.58 -4.00
C ILE A 84 33.90 21.07 -3.81
N ALA A 85 35.06 20.59 -3.39
CA ALA A 85 35.29 19.17 -3.16
C ALA A 85 34.33 18.60 -2.10
N LEU A 86 34.10 19.32 -1.02
CA LEU A 86 33.20 18.90 0.06
C LEU A 86 31.72 18.97 -0.34
N LEU A 87 31.31 20.02 -1.07
CA LEU A 87 29.96 20.11 -1.60
C LEU A 87 29.67 18.92 -2.54
N GLY A 88 30.62 18.59 -3.42
CA GLY A 88 30.51 17.42 -4.29
C GLY A 88 30.35 16.10 -3.52
N LEU A 89 31.16 15.90 -2.48
CA LEU A 89 31.04 14.72 -1.61
C LEU A 89 29.70 14.67 -0.86
N PHE A 90 29.21 15.81 -0.37
CA PHE A 90 27.91 15.90 0.31
C PHE A 90 26.76 15.56 -0.64
N LEU A 91 26.73 16.16 -1.83
CA LEU A 91 25.70 15.89 -2.84
C LEU A 91 25.75 14.44 -3.30
N GLY A 92 26.95 13.88 -3.51
CA GLY A 92 27.12 12.47 -3.83
C GLY A 92 26.52 11.54 -2.78
N LYS A 93 26.74 11.85 -1.49
CA LYS A 93 26.18 11.07 -0.40
C LYS A 93 24.66 11.20 -0.28
N VAL A 94 24.11 12.39 -0.47
CA VAL A 94 22.63 12.58 -0.54
C VAL A 94 22.03 11.74 -1.64
N THR A 95 22.64 11.75 -2.81
CA THR A 95 22.20 10.94 -3.96
C THR A 95 22.27 9.44 -3.67
N GLU A 96 23.38 8.95 -3.09
CA GLU A 96 23.54 7.54 -2.71
C GLU A 96 22.43 7.09 -1.77
N VAL A 97 22.09 7.91 -0.75
CA VAL A 97 21.00 7.60 0.18
C VAL A 97 19.64 7.56 -0.51
N MET A 98 19.36 8.52 -1.40
CA MET A 98 18.10 8.54 -2.15
C MET A 98 17.97 7.30 -3.05
N VAL A 99 19.04 6.90 -3.71
CA VAL A 99 19.10 5.69 -4.55
C VAL A 99 18.90 4.43 -3.69
N ASP A 100 19.55 4.31 -2.52
CA ASP A 100 19.37 3.16 -1.64
C ASP A 100 17.92 3.04 -1.13
N ILE A 101 17.31 4.15 -0.70
CA ILE A 101 15.89 4.16 -0.27
C ILE A 101 14.97 3.74 -1.42
N SER A 102 15.20 4.28 -2.62
CA SER A 102 14.41 3.93 -3.80
C SER A 102 14.57 2.45 -4.17
N SER A 103 15.81 1.95 -4.17
CA SER A 103 16.13 0.54 -4.43
C SER A 103 15.47 -0.40 -3.42
N ARG A 104 15.57 -0.09 -2.12
CA ARG A 104 14.91 -0.88 -1.06
C ARG A 104 13.39 -0.93 -1.23
N ARG A 105 12.77 0.18 -1.62
CA ARG A 105 11.33 0.21 -1.92
C ARG A 105 10.98 -0.67 -3.11
N LYS A 106 11.75 -0.57 -4.19
CA LYS A 106 11.54 -1.42 -5.38
C LYS A 106 11.71 -2.90 -5.06
N LYS A 107 12.68 -3.25 -4.21
CA LYS A 107 12.95 -4.63 -3.81
C LYS A 107 12.07 -5.14 -2.66
N GLY A 108 11.13 -4.35 -2.17
CA GLY A 108 10.22 -4.74 -1.10
C GLY A 108 10.86 -4.85 0.29
N PHE A 109 12.08 -4.35 0.50
CA PHE A 109 12.75 -4.35 1.81
C PHE A 109 12.36 -3.13 2.64
N ILE A 110 11.05 -2.99 2.87
CA ILE A 110 10.44 -1.91 3.64
C ILE A 110 9.45 -2.50 4.64
N SER A 111 9.17 -1.75 5.69
CA SER A 111 8.09 -2.07 6.61
C SER A 111 6.99 -1.02 6.48
N MET A 112 5.75 -1.48 6.41
CA MET A 112 4.59 -0.60 6.33
C MET A 112 4.43 0.16 7.64
N LYS A 113 3.95 1.40 7.53
CA LYS A 113 3.62 2.27 8.66
C LYS A 113 2.22 2.83 8.46
N GLY A 114 1.49 2.96 9.57
CA GLY A 114 0.11 3.45 9.57
C GLY A 114 -0.89 2.37 9.18
N GLN A 115 -2.13 2.78 8.96
CA GLN A 115 -3.24 1.89 8.61
C GLN A 115 -2.96 1.17 7.28
N VAL A 116 -3.24 -0.13 7.24
CA VAL A 116 -3.28 -0.96 6.03
C VAL A 116 -4.70 -1.50 5.90
N ASP A 117 -5.29 -1.40 4.73
CA ASP A 117 -6.67 -1.83 4.51
C ASP A 117 -6.72 -3.25 3.96
N LEU A 118 -5.79 -3.61 3.07
CA LEU A 118 -5.73 -4.93 2.46
C LEU A 118 -4.28 -5.41 2.33
N ILE A 119 -4.03 -6.65 2.74
CA ILE A 119 -2.80 -7.38 2.42
C ILE A 119 -3.16 -8.47 1.41
N ILE A 120 -2.47 -8.50 0.27
CA ILE A 120 -2.56 -9.57 -0.72
C ILE A 120 -1.34 -10.47 -0.54
N ALA A 121 -1.55 -11.69 -0.08
CA ALA A 121 -0.52 -12.73 0.09
C ALA A 121 -0.55 -13.73 -1.05
N GLY A 122 0.62 -14.10 -1.53
CA GLY A 122 0.74 -14.94 -2.73
C GLY A 122 0.81 -14.12 -4.02
N TYR A 123 1.36 -14.73 -5.06
CA TYR A 123 1.57 -14.06 -6.35
C TYR A 123 1.54 -15.08 -7.49
N PRO A 124 0.36 -15.47 -7.96
CA PRO A 124 0.25 -16.42 -9.07
C PRO A 124 0.77 -15.85 -10.40
N SER A 125 0.38 -14.62 -10.74
CA SER A 125 0.84 -13.89 -11.92
C SER A 125 0.60 -12.39 -11.78
N ASP A 126 1.30 -11.59 -12.59
CA ASP A 126 1.08 -10.14 -12.69
C ASP A 126 -0.38 -9.83 -13.04
N ASP A 127 -0.91 -10.46 -14.10
CA ASP A 127 -2.25 -10.20 -14.62
C ASP A 127 -3.34 -10.45 -13.56
N LYS A 128 -3.25 -11.56 -12.81
CA LYS A 128 -4.27 -11.88 -11.82
C LYS A 128 -4.28 -10.86 -10.67
N VAL A 129 -3.11 -10.54 -10.12
CA VAL A 129 -3.03 -9.60 -9.00
C VAL A 129 -3.38 -8.18 -9.45
N GLN A 130 -2.93 -7.78 -10.65
CA GLN A 130 -3.26 -6.48 -11.23
C GLN A 130 -4.77 -6.34 -11.46
N ASN A 131 -5.43 -7.34 -12.05
CA ASN A 131 -6.87 -7.30 -12.29
C ASN A 131 -7.68 -7.20 -10.99
N ILE A 132 -7.28 -7.94 -9.93
CA ILE A 132 -7.92 -7.83 -8.62
C ILE A 132 -7.80 -6.40 -8.07
N VAL A 133 -6.61 -5.81 -8.15
CA VAL A 133 -6.40 -4.45 -7.64
C VAL A 133 -7.14 -3.41 -8.48
N ASP A 134 -7.17 -3.57 -9.80
CA ASP A 134 -7.85 -2.66 -10.72
C ASP A 134 -9.37 -2.64 -10.45
N GLU A 135 -9.98 -3.81 -10.28
CA GLU A 135 -11.38 -3.92 -9.85
C GLU A 135 -11.62 -3.25 -8.49
N LEU A 136 -10.72 -3.44 -7.52
CA LEU A 136 -10.84 -2.78 -6.22
C LEU A 136 -10.71 -1.25 -6.34
N ARG A 137 -9.78 -0.74 -7.14
CA ARG A 137 -9.58 0.71 -7.35
C ARG A 137 -10.74 1.40 -8.02
N ASN A 138 -11.53 0.67 -8.79
CA ASN A 138 -12.75 1.19 -9.43
C ASN A 138 -13.93 1.35 -8.43
N ASP A 139 -13.84 0.78 -7.24
CA ASP A 139 -14.84 0.94 -6.18
C ASP A 139 -14.46 2.08 -5.22
N ALA A 140 -15.40 2.99 -4.95
CA ALA A 140 -15.16 4.17 -4.09
C ALA A 140 -14.66 3.82 -2.68
N ARG A 141 -14.96 2.62 -2.16
CA ARG A 141 -14.48 2.15 -0.84
C ARG A 141 -12.99 1.84 -0.82
N PHE A 142 -12.40 1.51 -1.99
CA PHE A 142 -11.02 1.10 -2.13
C PHE A 142 -10.17 2.05 -2.98
N GLU A 143 -10.75 3.11 -3.55
CA GLU A 143 -10.05 4.08 -4.40
C GLU A 143 -8.75 4.61 -3.76
N HIS A 144 -8.80 4.93 -2.46
CA HIS A 144 -7.67 5.47 -1.70
C HIS A 144 -7.14 4.53 -0.62
N SER A 145 -7.62 3.28 -0.56
CA SER A 145 -7.21 2.32 0.45
C SER A 145 -5.76 1.90 0.29
N LYS A 146 -5.10 1.61 1.41
CA LYS A 146 -3.72 1.16 1.41
C LYS A 146 -3.64 -0.34 1.20
N ILE A 147 -3.20 -0.73 -0.01
CA ILE A 147 -3.04 -2.12 -0.43
C ILE A 147 -1.56 -2.50 -0.40
N VAL A 148 -1.25 -3.64 0.21
CA VAL A 148 0.11 -4.18 0.32
C VAL A 148 0.16 -5.56 -0.30
N CYS A 149 1.05 -5.79 -1.25
CA CYS A 149 1.33 -7.11 -1.80
C CYS A 149 2.52 -7.74 -1.06
N LEU A 150 2.30 -8.90 -0.41
CA LEU A 150 3.30 -9.64 0.33
C LEU A 150 3.60 -10.95 -0.40
N ASN A 151 4.79 -11.09 -0.93
CA ASN A 151 5.23 -12.33 -1.55
C ASN A 151 6.76 -12.42 -1.65
N ASN A 152 7.27 -13.61 -1.92
CA ASN A 152 8.69 -13.88 -2.14
C ASN A 152 9.00 -14.34 -3.58
N ARG A 153 8.03 -14.29 -4.49
CA ARG A 153 8.15 -14.81 -5.87
C ARG A 153 8.71 -13.79 -6.85
N ILE A 154 8.52 -12.50 -6.59
CA ILE A 154 9.07 -11.43 -7.40
C ILE A 154 10.25 -10.77 -6.69
N ASP A 155 11.23 -10.36 -7.47
CA ASP A 155 12.44 -9.71 -6.95
C ASP A 155 12.30 -8.20 -6.85
N GLU A 156 11.49 -7.62 -7.71
CA GLU A 156 11.26 -6.18 -7.76
C GLU A 156 9.77 -5.87 -7.99
N LYS A 157 9.34 -4.73 -7.46
CA LYS A 157 7.99 -4.19 -7.61
C LYS A 157 7.69 -3.91 -9.09
N PRO A 158 6.69 -4.57 -9.70
CA PRO A 158 6.27 -4.28 -11.07
C PRO A 158 5.76 -2.85 -11.23
N SER A 159 5.88 -2.31 -12.44
CA SER A 159 5.46 -0.93 -12.73
C SER A 159 3.97 -0.66 -12.51
N TRP A 160 3.11 -1.66 -12.74
CA TRP A 160 1.68 -1.56 -12.52
C TRP A 160 1.32 -1.32 -11.04
N MET A 161 2.07 -1.92 -10.10
CA MET A 161 1.86 -1.66 -8.66
C MET A 161 2.14 -0.20 -8.29
N THR A 162 3.00 0.49 -9.04
CA THR A 162 3.24 1.92 -8.82
C THR A 162 2.10 2.76 -9.37
N LYS A 163 1.53 2.38 -10.52
CA LYS A 163 0.38 3.06 -11.14
C LYS A 163 -0.89 2.94 -10.29
N LEU A 164 -1.11 1.77 -9.71
CA LEU A 164 -2.27 1.47 -8.87
C LEU A 164 -2.03 1.70 -7.37
N GLU A 165 -0.93 2.37 -7.01
CA GLU A 165 -0.57 2.72 -5.63
C GLU A 165 -0.56 1.52 -4.66
N VAL A 166 -0.05 0.36 -5.12
CA VAL A 166 0.14 -0.83 -4.31
C VAL A 166 1.55 -0.83 -3.73
N ASP A 167 1.69 -1.01 -2.43
CA ASP A 167 3.00 -1.21 -1.79
C ASP A 167 3.43 -2.68 -1.93
N PHE A 168 4.75 -2.91 -2.00
CA PHE A 168 5.32 -4.25 -2.10
C PHE A 168 6.22 -4.55 -0.90
N VAL A 169 6.01 -5.70 -0.27
CA VAL A 169 6.86 -6.26 0.78
C VAL A 169 7.35 -7.63 0.34
N LYS A 170 8.67 -7.80 0.26
CA LYS A 170 9.29 -9.07 -0.08
C LYS A 170 9.45 -9.92 1.17
N GLY A 171 8.78 -11.04 1.22
CA GLY A 171 8.86 -11.98 2.33
C GLY A 171 7.95 -13.19 2.13
N LEU A 172 8.17 -14.22 2.92
CA LEU A 172 7.30 -15.40 2.91
C LEU A 172 6.00 -15.05 3.64
N PRO A 173 4.82 -15.20 3.01
CA PRO A 173 3.55 -14.83 3.63
C PRO A 173 3.19 -15.60 4.92
N SER A 174 3.72 -16.79 5.11
CA SER A 174 3.55 -17.59 6.35
C SER A 174 4.54 -17.23 7.46
N ASP A 175 5.48 -16.29 7.22
CA ASP A 175 6.41 -15.83 8.25
C ASP A 175 5.86 -14.62 9.00
N SER A 176 5.86 -14.68 10.32
CA SER A 176 5.32 -13.64 11.19
C SER A 176 6.05 -12.28 11.07
N ALA A 177 7.36 -12.31 10.81
CA ALA A 177 8.12 -11.06 10.61
C ALA A 177 7.76 -10.40 9.29
N SER A 178 7.54 -11.17 8.23
CA SER A 178 7.07 -10.69 6.93
C SER A 178 5.67 -10.11 7.01
N LEU A 179 4.74 -10.76 7.73
CA LEU A 179 3.40 -10.25 7.99
C LEU A 179 3.42 -8.93 8.76
N LYS A 180 4.25 -8.82 9.81
CA LYS A 180 4.44 -7.56 10.54
C LYS A 180 5.03 -6.47 9.65
N ALA A 181 6.01 -6.80 8.81
CA ALA A 181 6.55 -5.85 7.84
C ALA A 181 5.49 -5.39 6.84
N ALA A 182 4.55 -6.25 6.43
CA ALA A 182 3.42 -5.91 5.58
C ALA A 182 2.32 -5.10 6.27
N GLY A 183 2.38 -4.96 7.60
CA GLY A 183 1.43 -4.15 8.37
C GLY A 183 0.22 -4.93 8.87
N ILE A 184 0.36 -6.23 9.14
CA ILE A 184 -0.73 -7.07 9.68
C ILE A 184 -1.31 -6.49 10.98
N ASP A 185 -0.50 -5.78 11.79
CA ASP A 185 -0.91 -5.18 13.04
C ASP A 185 -2.03 -4.13 12.89
N THR A 186 -2.23 -3.60 11.70
CA THR A 186 -3.25 -2.59 11.38
C THR A 186 -4.17 -3.00 10.23
N ALA A 187 -3.93 -4.13 9.61
CA ALA A 187 -4.71 -4.62 8.47
C ALA A 187 -6.16 -4.95 8.89
N THR A 188 -7.10 -4.69 7.98
CA THR A 188 -8.50 -5.07 8.16
C THR A 188 -8.86 -6.34 7.41
N THR A 189 -8.24 -6.55 6.26
CA THR A 189 -8.52 -7.70 5.40
C THR A 189 -7.23 -8.30 4.84
N MET A 190 -7.19 -9.60 4.70
CA MET A 190 -6.12 -10.33 4.04
C MET A 190 -6.68 -11.25 2.96
N LEU A 191 -6.24 -11.06 1.72
CA LEU A 191 -6.50 -11.92 0.59
C LEU A 191 -5.32 -12.86 0.38
N ILE A 192 -5.57 -14.16 0.40
CA ILE A 192 -4.56 -15.19 0.27
C ILE A 192 -4.78 -15.92 -1.05
N LEU A 193 -3.88 -15.72 -2.01
CA LEU A 193 -3.97 -16.29 -3.35
C LEU A 193 -3.18 -17.60 -3.44
N ALA A 194 -3.77 -18.59 -4.07
CA ALA A 194 -3.07 -19.79 -4.46
C ALA A 194 -1.97 -19.43 -5.47
N ASN A 195 -0.73 -19.75 -5.15
CA ASN A 195 0.42 -19.43 -5.99
C ASN A 195 0.41 -20.15 -7.35
N ASP A 196 -0.18 -21.33 -7.39
CA ASP A 196 -0.38 -22.11 -8.60
C ASP A 196 -1.73 -22.83 -8.50
N ALA A 197 -2.64 -22.53 -9.41
CA ALA A 197 -3.98 -23.10 -9.46
C ALA A 197 -4.00 -24.59 -9.84
N ALA A 198 -2.90 -25.12 -10.37
CA ALA A 198 -2.76 -26.52 -10.74
C ALA A 198 -2.14 -27.38 -9.61
N LEU A 199 -1.54 -26.76 -8.61
CA LEU A 199 -0.81 -27.46 -7.56
C LEU A 199 -1.57 -27.42 -6.23
N ILE A 200 -1.91 -28.59 -5.72
CA ILE A 200 -2.57 -28.77 -4.42
C ILE A 200 -1.72 -28.22 -3.25
N GLU A 201 -0.40 -28.24 -3.40
CA GLU A 201 0.56 -27.68 -2.44
C GLU A 201 0.39 -26.18 -2.23
N SER A 202 -0.28 -25.48 -3.15
CA SER A 202 -0.65 -24.07 -2.95
C SER A 202 -1.58 -23.90 -1.75
N ASP A 203 -2.45 -24.87 -1.46
CA ASP A 203 -3.35 -24.84 -0.30
C ASP A 203 -2.59 -24.99 1.01
N ASP A 204 -1.48 -25.75 1.02
CA ASP A 204 -0.66 -25.92 2.23
C ASP A 204 0.00 -24.59 2.64
N LEU A 205 0.40 -23.76 1.66
CA LEU A 205 0.86 -22.41 1.93
C LEU A 205 -0.31 -21.50 2.37
N SER A 206 -1.42 -21.53 1.67
CA SER A 206 -2.60 -20.70 1.99
C SER A 206 -3.12 -20.99 3.40
N THR A 207 -3.23 -22.27 3.79
CA THR A 207 -3.64 -22.66 5.14
C THR A 207 -2.62 -22.29 6.21
N SER A 208 -1.31 -22.41 5.90
CA SER A 208 -0.24 -21.95 6.79
C SER A 208 -0.33 -20.44 7.05
N VAL A 209 -0.64 -19.65 6.03
CA VAL A 209 -0.85 -18.21 6.18
C VAL A 209 -2.07 -17.92 7.04
N CYS A 210 -3.22 -18.56 6.77
CA CYS A 210 -4.42 -18.43 7.61
C CYS A 210 -4.13 -18.71 9.08
N ALA A 211 -3.46 -19.83 9.38
CA ALA A 211 -3.13 -20.22 10.76
C ALA A 211 -2.23 -19.20 11.47
N VAL A 212 -1.27 -18.60 10.77
CA VAL A 212 -0.40 -17.57 11.35
C VAL A 212 -1.17 -16.27 11.56
N VAL A 213 -2.04 -15.87 10.62
CA VAL A 213 -2.89 -14.67 10.74
C VAL A 213 -3.86 -14.83 11.91
N GLU A 214 -4.57 -15.95 12.01
CA GLU A 214 -5.48 -16.27 13.11
C GLU A 214 -4.77 -16.17 14.47
N ARG A 215 -3.52 -16.61 14.53
CA ARG A 215 -2.72 -16.53 15.78
C ARG A 215 -2.26 -15.13 16.13
N LEU A 216 -1.94 -14.29 15.10
CA LEU A 216 -1.43 -12.93 15.30
C LEU A 216 -2.56 -11.92 15.51
N ARG A 217 -3.58 -12.00 14.68
CA ARG A 217 -4.67 -11.03 14.57
C ARG A 217 -5.97 -11.72 14.12
N PRO A 218 -6.68 -12.41 15.03
CA PRO A 218 -7.92 -13.13 14.69
C PRO A 218 -9.05 -12.24 14.19
N GLU A 219 -8.96 -10.92 14.38
CA GLU A 219 -9.93 -9.94 13.89
C GLU A 219 -9.72 -9.52 12.43
N VAL A 220 -8.60 -9.92 11.80
CA VAL A 220 -8.35 -9.64 10.38
C VAL A 220 -9.18 -10.62 9.55
N ARG A 221 -10.07 -10.08 8.72
CA ARG A 221 -10.86 -10.90 7.81
C ARG A 221 -9.96 -11.58 6.77
N THR A 222 -10.00 -12.90 6.73
CA THR A 222 -9.23 -13.72 5.78
C THR A 222 -10.10 -14.21 4.64
N ILE A 223 -9.60 -14.03 3.40
CA ILE A 223 -10.21 -14.56 2.17
C ILE A 223 -9.14 -15.42 1.50
N ALA A 224 -9.36 -16.72 1.41
CA ALA A 224 -8.37 -17.65 0.88
C ALA A 224 -8.85 -18.35 -0.39
N GLU A 225 -8.00 -18.38 -1.42
CA GLU A 225 -8.22 -19.27 -2.56
C GLU A 225 -7.82 -20.69 -2.22
N LYS A 226 -8.61 -21.65 -2.68
CA LYS A 226 -8.33 -23.08 -2.60
C LYS A 226 -8.27 -23.76 -3.97
N VAL A 227 -7.42 -24.76 -4.08
CA VAL A 227 -7.27 -25.62 -5.25
C VAL A 227 -7.97 -26.96 -5.03
N ARG A 228 -7.93 -27.48 -3.79
CA ARG A 228 -8.60 -28.75 -3.40
C ARG A 228 -10.12 -28.60 -3.45
N LYS A 229 -10.81 -29.72 -3.69
CA LYS A 229 -12.26 -29.74 -3.68
C LYS A 229 -12.84 -29.60 -2.28
N ASP A 230 -12.18 -30.18 -1.26
CA ASP A 230 -12.66 -30.11 0.10
C ASP A 230 -12.13 -28.83 0.83
N THR A 231 -12.87 -28.36 1.82
CA THR A 231 -12.58 -27.14 2.60
C THR A 231 -12.09 -27.44 4.02
N LEU A 232 -12.07 -28.69 4.44
CA LEU A 232 -11.86 -29.08 5.83
C LEU A 232 -10.57 -28.45 6.43
N VAL A 233 -9.49 -28.40 5.65
CA VAL A 233 -8.22 -27.83 6.12
C VAL A 233 -8.34 -26.33 6.38
N PHE A 234 -9.14 -25.60 5.57
CA PHE A 234 -9.37 -24.16 5.76
C PHE A 234 -10.31 -23.88 6.92
N GLU A 235 -11.28 -24.78 7.19
CA GLU A 235 -12.15 -24.70 8.38
C GLU A 235 -11.34 -24.87 9.67
N VAL A 236 -10.37 -25.78 9.68
CA VAL A 236 -9.47 -26.00 10.85
C VAL A 236 -8.64 -24.75 11.20
N VAL A 237 -8.30 -23.93 10.20
CA VAL A 237 -7.52 -22.70 10.40
C VAL A 237 -8.36 -21.44 10.44
N ASN A 238 -9.69 -21.56 10.61
CA ASN A 238 -10.66 -20.47 10.74
C ASN A 238 -10.58 -19.42 9.62
N ALA A 239 -10.44 -19.87 8.34
CA ALA A 239 -10.54 -18.94 7.21
C ALA A 239 -11.98 -18.43 7.07
N ASP A 240 -12.19 -17.12 7.11
CA ASP A 240 -13.54 -16.51 7.07
C ASP A 240 -14.26 -16.74 5.74
N THR A 241 -13.52 -16.75 4.63
CA THR A 241 -14.08 -16.97 3.30
C THR A 241 -13.09 -17.80 2.49
N VAL A 242 -13.58 -18.87 1.88
CA VAL A 242 -12.81 -19.76 1.00
C VAL A 242 -13.41 -19.74 -0.40
N VAL A 243 -12.58 -19.49 -1.41
CA VAL A 243 -13.01 -19.34 -2.81
C VAL A 243 -12.29 -20.37 -3.69
N ASP A 244 -13.05 -21.05 -4.55
CA ASP A 244 -12.49 -21.98 -5.53
C ASP A 244 -11.73 -21.24 -6.64
N VAL A 245 -10.52 -21.69 -6.96
CA VAL A 245 -9.73 -21.14 -8.09
C VAL A 245 -10.39 -21.47 -9.44
N ALA A 246 -11.06 -22.60 -9.56
CA ALA A 246 -11.69 -23.07 -10.79
C ALA A 246 -13.18 -23.33 -10.56
N ALA A 247 -14.04 -22.44 -11.03
CA ALA A 247 -15.49 -22.61 -11.00
C ALA A 247 -15.97 -23.52 -12.15
N ALA A 248 -15.85 -24.85 -12.00
CA ALA A 248 -16.36 -25.81 -12.99
C ALA A 248 -17.85 -25.61 -13.28
N SER A 249 -18.61 -25.15 -12.29
CA SER A 249 -20.06 -24.82 -12.45
C SER A 249 -20.30 -23.70 -13.45
N VAL A 250 -19.40 -22.73 -13.57
CA VAL A 250 -19.51 -21.62 -14.54
C VAL A 250 -19.36 -22.15 -15.97
N LEU A 251 -18.37 -23.01 -16.19
CA LEU A 251 -18.17 -23.66 -17.49
C LEU A 251 -19.35 -24.56 -17.86
N ALA A 252 -19.89 -25.29 -16.88
CA ALA A 252 -21.10 -26.10 -17.11
C ALA A 252 -22.30 -25.23 -17.47
N GLN A 253 -22.48 -24.09 -16.79
CA GLN A 253 -23.55 -23.16 -17.07
C GLN A 253 -23.43 -22.54 -18.47
N GLU A 254 -22.24 -22.20 -18.94
CA GLU A 254 -22.01 -21.69 -20.30
C GLU A 254 -22.41 -22.71 -21.38
N ILE A 255 -22.22 -24.02 -21.11
CA ILE A 255 -22.65 -25.08 -22.02
C ILE A 255 -24.18 -25.16 -22.04
N LEU A 256 -24.82 -25.00 -20.89
CA LEU A 256 -26.29 -25.09 -20.77
C LEU A 256 -26.98 -23.83 -21.30
N ASP A 257 -26.39 -22.67 -21.09
CA ASP A 257 -26.97 -21.37 -21.41
C ASP A 257 -25.83 -20.42 -21.91
N PRO A 258 -25.61 -20.38 -23.24
CA PRO A 258 -24.55 -19.55 -23.83
C PRO A 258 -24.70 -18.07 -23.47
N GLY A 259 -23.63 -17.44 -23.03
CA GLY A 259 -23.60 -16.08 -22.49
C GLY A 259 -23.52 -16.00 -20.95
N ALA A 260 -23.60 -17.14 -20.26
CA ALA A 260 -23.50 -17.18 -18.80
C ALA A 260 -22.15 -16.64 -18.27
N ILE A 261 -21.04 -16.91 -18.97
CA ILE A 261 -19.72 -16.37 -18.63
C ILE A 261 -19.68 -14.86 -18.82
N GLU A 262 -20.23 -14.34 -19.91
CA GLU A 262 -20.31 -12.90 -20.18
C GLU A 262 -21.12 -12.19 -19.10
N LEU A 263 -22.29 -12.73 -18.77
CA LEU A 263 -23.15 -12.22 -17.70
C LEU A 263 -22.44 -12.27 -16.35
N GLN A 264 -21.78 -13.37 -16.00
CA GLN A 264 -21.07 -13.51 -14.75
C GLN A 264 -19.91 -12.52 -14.65
N ASN A 265 -19.11 -12.36 -15.70
CA ASN A 265 -18.03 -11.38 -15.74
C ASN A 265 -18.58 -9.95 -15.58
N ALA A 266 -19.67 -9.61 -16.28
CA ALA A 266 -20.34 -8.34 -16.11
C ALA A 266 -20.88 -8.13 -14.68
N ILE A 267 -21.40 -9.20 -14.07
CA ILE A 267 -21.94 -9.20 -12.71
C ILE A 267 -20.83 -8.96 -11.66
N PHE A 268 -19.67 -9.53 -11.84
CA PHE A 268 -18.56 -9.41 -10.87
C PHE A 268 -17.60 -8.26 -11.17
N SER A 269 -17.70 -7.62 -12.34
CA SER A 269 -16.88 -6.46 -12.69
C SER A 269 -17.48 -5.17 -12.13
N THR A 270 -16.69 -4.37 -11.47
CA THR A 270 -17.06 -3.02 -11.02
C THR A 270 -17.09 -2.01 -12.18
N HIS A 271 -16.54 -2.37 -13.36
CA HIS A 271 -16.48 -1.51 -14.53
C HIS A 271 -17.75 -1.51 -15.38
N THR A 272 -18.59 -2.55 -15.30
CA THR A 272 -19.64 -2.75 -16.30
C THR A 272 -21.06 -2.76 -15.76
N ALA A 273 -21.33 -3.40 -14.64
CA ALA A 273 -22.68 -3.69 -14.17
C ALA A 273 -23.03 -3.09 -12.80
N GLY A 274 -22.23 -2.13 -12.32
CA GLY A 274 -22.34 -1.60 -10.98
C GLY A 274 -21.78 -2.57 -9.93
N THR A 275 -21.75 -2.11 -8.69
CA THR A 275 -21.17 -2.86 -7.57
C THR A 275 -22.25 -3.60 -6.79
N GLN A 276 -21.92 -4.77 -6.25
CA GLN A 276 -22.76 -5.48 -5.30
C GLN A 276 -22.61 -4.87 -3.90
N TYR A 277 -23.73 -4.55 -3.28
CA TYR A 277 -23.79 -4.00 -1.93
C TYR A 277 -24.63 -4.87 -1.00
N ASN A 278 -24.37 -4.73 0.28
CA ASN A 278 -25.20 -5.26 1.35
C ASN A 278 -25.79 -4.09 2.14
N LEU A 279 -27.11 -4.12 2.34
CA LEU A 279 -27.84 -3.16 3.16
C LEU A 279 -28.38 -3.87 4.40
N ALA A 280 -28.03 -3.39 5.59
CA ALA A 280 -28.64 -3.86 6.82
C ALA A 280 -30.05 -3.27 6.95
N TYR A 281 -31.05 -4.13 6.89
CA TYR A 281 -32.45 -3.72 6.97
C TYR A 281 -32.88 -3.48 8.43
N ASN A 282 -33.16 -2.23 8.76
CA ASN A 282 -33.57 -1.82 10.11
C ASN A 282 -35.06 -1.40 10.20
N GLY A 283 -35.79 -1.47 9.11
CA GLY A 283 -37.21 -1.12 9.03
C GLY A 283 -38.15 -2.15 9.69
N GLU A 284 -39.47 -1.90 9.58
CA GLU A 284 -40.49 -2.83 10.00
C GLU A 284 -40.55 -4.04 9.06
N ASP A 285 -41.10 -5.15 9.53
CA ASP A 285 -41.28 -6.37 8.73
C ASP A 285 -42.09 -6.07 7.45
N LYS A 286 -41.50 -6.35 6.30
CA LYS A 286 -42.08 -6.12 4.97
C LYS A 286 -41.94 -7.33 4.07
N THR A 287 -42.81 -7.44 3.10
CA THR A 287 -42.68 -8.49 2.07
C THR A 287 -41.46 -8.22 1.18
N TRP A 288 -40.89 -9.28 0.62
CA TRP A 288 -39.80 -9.13 -0.34
C TRP A 288 -40.18 -8.25 -1.54
N SER A 289 -41.44 -8.33 -2.00
CA SER A 289 -41.92 -7.50 -3.11
C SER A 289 -41.86 -6.00 -2.77
N GLU A 290 -42.18 -5.60 -1.53
CA GLU A 290 -42.09 -4.19 -1.09
C GLU A 290 -40.62 -3.73 -1.04
N ILE A 291 -39.76 -4.57 -0.47
CA ILE A 291 -38.28 -4.31 -0.40
C ILE A 291 -37.69 -4.19 -1.80
N ALA A 292 -37.99 -5.15 -2.68
CA ALA A 292 -37.50 -5.17 -4.05
C ALA A 292 -37.96 -3.93 -4.84
N MET A 293 -39.21 -3.51 -4.67
CA MET A 293 -39.71 -2.29 -5.30
C MET A 293 -39.04 -1.02 -4.76
N ALA A 294 -38.70 -0.96 -3.46
CA ALA A 294 -37.96 0.15 -2.90
C ALA A 294 -36.52 0.23 -3.45
N ILE A 295 -35.86 -0.91 -3.65
CA ILE A 295 -34.54 -0.97 -4.28
C ILE A 295 -34.62 -0.51 -5.75
N LEU A 296 -35.60 -0.98 -6.52
CA LEU A 296 -35.80 -0.59 -7.92
C LEU A 296 -36.06 0.91 -8.08
N LYS A 297 -36.77 1.54 -7.14
CA LYS A 297 -37.00 3.00 -7.14
C LYS A 297 -35.68 3.82 -6.96
N ASN A 298 -34.62 3.20 -6.48
CA ASN A 298 -33.29 3.81 -6.32
C ASN A 298 -32.32 3.37 -7.45
N ASP A 299 -32.82 3.01 -8.62
CA ASP A 299 -32.07 2.57 -9.79
C ASP A 299 -31.09 1.42 -9.49
N ALA A 300 -31.48 0.53 -8.55
CA ALA A 300 -30.70 -0.62 -8.13
C ALA A 300 -31.47 -1.94 -8.36
N ILE A 301 -30.76 -3.03 -8.51
CA ILE A 301 -31.32 -4.36 -8.79
C ILE A 301 -31.32 -5.19 -7.51
N PRO A 302 -32.46 -5.61 -6.96
CA PRO A 302 -32.52 -6.49 -5.81
C PRO A 302 -32.08 -7.91 -6.20
N GLU A 303 -31.13 -8.49 -5.43
CA GLU A 303 -30.60 -9.84 -5.71
C GLU A 303 -31.10 -10.88 -4.70
N GLY A 304 -31.38 -10.47 -3.47
CA GLY A 304 -31.87 -11.38 -2.43
C GLY A 304 -31.67 -10.85 -1.02
N PHE A 305 -31.92 -11.69 -0.03
CA PHE A 305 -31.69 -11.33 1.36
C PHE A 305 -31.27 -12.53 2.21
N LYS A 306 -30.66 -12.25 3.38
CA LYS A 306 -30.34 -13.21 4.42
C LYS A 306 -30.89 -12.69 5.74
N SER A 307 -31.86 -13.40 6.32
CA SER A 307 -32.33 -13.12 7.67
C SER A 307 -31.37 -13.62 8.74
N PRO A 308 -31.41 -13.09 9.98
CA PRO A 308 -30.48 -13.50 11.04
C PRO A 308 -30.53 -14.99 11.40
N ASP A 309 -31.65 -15.66 11.11
CA ASP A 309 -31.91 -17.08 11.30
C ASP A 309 -31.49 -17.98 10.14
N MET A 310 -30.99 -17.38 9.03
CA MET A 310 -30.56 -18.09 7.83
C MET A 310 -29.04 -18.24 7.80
N THR A 311 -28.55 -19.38 7.31
CA THR A 311 -27.10 -19.61 7.04
C THR A 311 -26.67 -19.06 5.70
N GLU A 312 -27.56 -19.04 4.70
CA GLU A 312 -27.28 -18.66 3.31
C GLU A 312 -28.21 -17.53 2.83
N PHE A 313 -27.80 -16.83 1.76
CA PHE A 313 -28.66 -15.87 1.09
C PHE A 313 -29.75 -16.58 0.32
N ASN A 314 -31.02 -16.13 0.46
CA ASN A 314 -32.10 -16.49 -0.43
C ASN A 314 -32.05 -15.59 -1.67
N LEU A 315 -31.58 -16.12 -2.80
CA LEU A 315 -31.40 -15.38 -4.06
C LEU A 315 -32.65 -15.47 -4.96
N LEU A 316 -33.62 -16.31 -4.61
CA LEU A 316 -34.90 -16.45 -5.33
C LEU A 316 -36.07 -16.36 -4.35
N PRO A 317 -36.20 -15.27 -3.58
CA PRO A 317 -37.29 -15.17 -2.63
C PRO A 317 -38.61 -15.01 -3.32
N LYS A 318 -39.62 -15.70 -2.79
CA LYS A 318 -40.99 -15.48 -3.24
C LYS A 318 -41.46 -14.09 -2.83
N GLN A 319 -42.38 -13.51 -3.59
CA GLN A 319 -42.82 -12.11 -3.40
C GLN A 319 -43.45 -11.85 -2.01
N ASP A 320 -44.10 -12.84 -1.45
CA ASP A 320 -44.82 -12.79 -0.17
C ASP A 320 -43.96 -13.13 1.07
N VAL A 321 -42.70 -13.52 0.85
CA VAL A 321 -41.80 -13.81 1.99
C VAL A 321 -41.50 -12.54 2.78
N VAL A 322 -41.68 -12.64 4.10
CA VAL A 322 -41.47 -11.52 5.00
C VAL A 322 -39.98 -11.39 5.35
N VAL A 323 -39.44 -10.23 5.07
CA VAL A 323 -38.07 -9.81 5.45
C VAL A 323 -38.16 -9.09 6.79
N LYS A 324 -37.49 -9.66 7.80
CA LYS A 324 -37.51 -9.14 9.17
C LYS A 324 -36.43 -8.10 9.39
N LYS A 325 -36.61 -7.26 10.40
CA LYS A 325 -35.58 -6.36 10.92
C LYS A 325 -34.29 -7.15 11.23
N GLY A 326 -33.14 -6.59 10.86
CA GLY A 326 -31.82 -7.22 11.02
C GLY A 326 -31.43 -8.10 9.84
N ALA A 327 -32.28 -8.25 8.82
CA ALA A 327 -31.91 -8.96 7.59
C ALA A 327 -30.85 -8.17 6.81
N LEU A 328 -29.97 -8.90 6.14
CA LEU A 328 -28.99 -8.35 5.20
C LEU A 328 -29.56 -8.47 3.79
N ILE A 329 -29.82 -7.35 3.15
CA ILE A 329 -30.35 -7.29 1.78
C ILE A 329 -29.19 -7.15 0.83
N LYS A 330 -29.15 -8.00 -0.19
CA LYS A 330 -28.17 -7.95 -1.27
C LYS A 330 -28.78 -7.30 -2.50
N TYR A 331 -28.11 -6.30 -3.03
CA TYR A 331 -28.53 -5.59 -4.24
C TYR A 331 -27.32 -5.16 -5.06
N ARG A 332 -27.56 -4.77 -6.29
CA ARG A 332 -26.57 -4.20 -7.20
C ARG A 332 -27.01 -2.80 -7.61
N GLY A 333 -26.07 -1.85 -7.60
CA GLY A 333 -26.34 -0.48 -7.97
C GLY A 333 -25.04 0.28 -8.25
N THR A 334 -25.20 1.53 -8.63
CA THR A 334 -24.07 2.45 -8.84
C THR A 334 -23.66 3.14 -7.54
N GLU A 335 -24.56 3.15 -6.53
CA GLU A 335 -24.34 3.83 -5.26
C GLU A 335 -24.72 2.95 -4.07
N LEU A 336 -24.07 3.21 -2.93
CA LEU A 336 -24.39 2.55 -1.66
C LEU A 336 -25.67 3.17 -1.07
N LEU A 337 -26.73 2.38 -0.94
CA LEU A 337 -27.96 2.78 -0.25
C LEU A 337 -27.74 2.73 1.27
N ILE A 338 -28.05 3.82 1.96
CA ILE A 338 -27.93 3.91 3.42
C ILE A 338 -29.23 3.43 4.07
N ASP A 339 -30.38 3.68 3.45
CA ASP A 339 -31.70 3.27 3.90
C ASP A 339 -32.65 3.08 2.69
N LEU A 340 -33.78 2.41 2.90
CA LEU A 340 -34.82 2.24 1.88
C LEU A 340 -36.00 3.17 2.18
N THR A 341 -36.32 4.01 1.22
CA THR A 341 -37.56 4.79 1.20
C THR A 341 -38.66 3.97 0.51
N PHE A 342 -39.79 3.74 1.17
CA PHE A 342 -40.93 2.93 0.71
C PHE A 342 -42.02 3.80 0.09
#